data_755bb7294234fc36926d719151ddb4f4
#
_entry.id   755bb7294234fc36926d719151ddb4f4
#
_cell.length_a   1.000
_cell.length_b   1.000
_cell.length_c   1.000
_cell.angle_alpha   90.00
_cell.angle_beta   90.00
_cell.angle_gamma   90.00
#
_symmetry.space_group_name_H-M   'P 1'
#
loop_
_entity.id
_entity.type
_entity.pdbx_description
1 polymer ?
#
loop_
_entity_poly.entity_id
_entity_poly.type
_entity_poly.pdbx_seq_one_letter_code
_entity_poly.pdbx_strand_id
1 'polypeptide(L)'
;MADILQPEMNSLQVPGENNRISAPSSPSVGRNDCSIAPLTPSASPRPEARSRMDHPFTVVVAIDFGTTSSGYAFSFTQDPEAIHMMRRWEGGDPGVANQKSPTSLLLTPELKFHSFGFAARDNYHDLDPEEAQHWLYFDKFKMKIHSTTDLTMETELEAVSGRKVRAIEVFSHALRFFRVHALKEVKDQSSSLLEGDEVRWVITVPAVWRQPAKQFMREAAYLAGLVSPDTPEQLLIALEPEAASIYCRKLRLHQVIDLSLRPMTNGLSLESDGSRPFDSSFRQAREQLRKARHSRTFLVERGTGELWSEMQTGDRYIVADCGGGTVDLTVHQIEQPQGTLKELYKVSGGPYGAVGVDLAFEAMLCKIFGEDFIESFKAKRPAAWVDLTIAFEARKRTATPGRSNALNISLPFSFIDFYKRYRGQSVETALRKSNMNIVKWSSQGMLRLTPEAMNELFQPTINNIIKHIEELMQRQEVQGVRFLFLVGGFAESPMLQRAAQNALGQMCRIIIPQDVGLTILKGAVLFGLDPTVVRVYTHRQTLWCVCVVAL
;
A
#
# COMPACT_ATOMS: atom_id res chain seq x y z
N MET A 1 15.97 -29.41 -2.97
CA MET A 1 16.25 -28.19 -3.74
C MET A 1 16.69 -27.05 -2.81
N ALA A 2 17.50 -27.35 -1.80
CA ALA A 2 17.92 -26.40 -0.76
C ALA A 2 19.37 -25.90 -0.90
N ASP A 3 20.06 -26.21 -2.01
CA ASP A 3 21.53 -26.04 -2.09
C ASP A 3 22.04 -24.94 -3.04
N ILE A 4 21.23 -23.97 -3.43
CA ILE A 4 21.66 -22.94 -4.43
C ILE A 4 21.80 -21.52 -3.87
N LEU A 5 21.57 -21.26 -2.58
CA LEU A 5 21.61 -19.88 -2.05
C LEU A 5 22.53 -19.72 -0.82
N GLN A 6 23.75 -20.22 -0.88
CA GLN A 6 24.80 -19.78 0.05
C GLN A 6 26.02 -19.27 -0.71
N PRO A 7 26.20 -17.95 -0.85
CA PRO A 7 27.54 -17.39 -0.97
C PRO A 7 28.04 -16.94 0.42
N GLU A 8 29.24 -17.32 0.68
CA GLU A 8 30.10 -17.17 1.83
C GLU A 8 30.03 -15.79 2.53
N MET A 9 29.83 -15.84 3.85
CA MET A 9 30.12 -14.71 4.72
C MET A 9 31.50 -14.92 5.35
N ASN A 10 32.52 -14.29 4.81
CA ASN A 10 33.80 -14.13 5.47
C ASN A 10 33.97 -12.71 6.00
N SER A 11 34.25 -12.70 7.31
CA SER A 11 34.79 -11.67 8.18
C SER A 11 35.38 -10.41 7.53
N LEU A 12 34.82 -9.24 7.87
CA LEU A 12 35.45 -7.94 7.72
C LEU A 12 36.17 -7.58 9.01
N GLN A 13 37.52 -7.60 8.95
CA GLN A 13 38.40 -6.93 9.88
C GLN A 13 38.47 -5.43 9.52
N VAL A 14 38.38 -4.60 10.55
CA VAL A 14 38.57 -3.15 10.50
C VAL A 14 40.07 -2.85 10.61
N PRO A 15 40.66 -1.97 9.78
CA PRO A 15 41.93 -1.32 10.07
C PRO A 15 41.70 0.09 10.62
N GLY A 16 42.47 0.38 11.70
CA GLY A 16 42.44 1.66 12.40
C GLY A 16 43.25 2.77 11.77
N GLU A 17 42.94 3.90 12.28
CA GLU A 17 43.57 5.23 12.43
C GLU A 17 44.89 5.62 11.75
N ASN A 18 44.86 6.88 11.36
CA ASN A 18 45.86 7.95 11.33
C ASN A 18 46.42 8.38 9.97
N ASN A 19 46.07 9.61 9.51
CA ASN A 19 47.01 10.73 9.51
C ASN A 19 46.40 12.03 8.98
N ARG A 20 46.68 13.10 9.71
CA ARG A 20 46.51 14.50 9.33
C ARG A 20 47.46 14.84 8.18
N ILE A 21 47.05 15.76 7.28
CA ILE A 21 47.88 16.84 6.73
C ILE A 21 47.00 17.87 5.98
N SER A 22 47.03 19.09 6.48
CA SER A 22 47.08 20.46 5.94
C SER A 22 46.53 20.81 4.54
N ALA A 23 45.75 21.89 4.54
CA ALA A 23 45.35 22.71 3.40
C ALA A 23 46.53 23.52 2.81
N PRO A 24 46.42 23.97 1.57
CA PRO A 24 46.66 25.40 1.32
C PRO A 24 45.71 26.08 0.29
N SER A 25 45.27 27.28 0.68
CA SER A 25 45.25 28.59 -0.02
C SER A 25 44.76 28.70 -1.46
N SER A 26 43.80 29.61 -1.62
CA SER A 26 43.35 30.28 -2.86
C SER A 26 44.40 31.16 -3.51
N PRO A 27 44.22 31.53 -4.78
CA PRO A 27 44.23 32.96 -5.13
C PRO A 27 43.16 33.42 -6.15
N SER A 28 42.54 34.50 -5.82
CA SER A 28 42.23 35.79 -6.46
C SER A 28 42.04 35.93 -7.98
N VAL A 29 40.82 36.44 -8.33
CA VAL A 29 40.47 37.61 -9.15
C VAL A 29 41.05 37.78 -10.55
N GLY A 30 40.15 37.87 -11.55
CA GLY A 30 40.37 38.50 -12.85
C GLY A 30 39.03 38.93 -13.47
N ARG A 31 38.75 40.25 -13.46
CA ARG A 31 37.71 40.91 -14.25
C ARG A 31 38.14 41.05 -15.71
N ASN A 32 37.18 41.00 -16.62
CA ASN A 32 37.00 41.86 -17.81
C ASN A 32 36.02 41.14 -18.73
N ASP A 33 35.11 41.71 -19.40
CA ASP A 33 34.61 42.97 -19.86
C ASP A 33 33.59 42.66 -20.97
N CYS A 34 32.63 43.53 -21.12
CA CYS A 34 31.49 43.49 -22.03
C CYS A 34 31.90 43.50 -23.52
N SER A 35 31.16 42.80 -24.37
CA SER A 35 30.78 43.32 -25.68
C SER A 35 29.46 42.71 -26.17
N ILE A 36 28.53 43.60 -26.44
CA ILE A 36 27.20 43.38 -27.03
C ILE A 36 27.37 43.38 -28.57
N ALA A 37 26.77 42.41 -29.23
CA ALA A 37 26.53 42.47 -30.67
C ALA A 37 25.09 41.99 -31.01
N PRO A 38 24.43 42.51 -32.06
CA PRO A 38 23.00 42.64 -32.15
C PRO A 38 22.29 41.44 -32.82
N LEU A 39 21.01 41.31 -32.45
CA LEU A 39 20.03 40.36 -32.93
C LEU A 39 19.64 40.57 -34.39
N THR A 40 19.63 39.51 -35.18
CA THR A 40 18.81 39.43 -36.39
C THR A 40 17.91 38.20 -36.31
N PRO A 41 16.62 38.30 -36.67
CA PRO A 41 15.67 37.18 -36.56
C PRO A 41 15.66 36.36 -37.86
N SER A 42 15.84 35.07 -37.77
CA SER A 42 15.46 34.16 -38.84
C SER A 42 15.29 32.75 -38.40
N ALA A 43 14.19 32.15 -38.85
CA ALA A 43 13.82 30.76 -38.93
C ALA A 43 13.00 30.20 -37.72
N SER A 44 11.76 29.86 -38.04
CA SER A 44 10.86 29.02 -37.23
C SER A 44 11.58 27.74 -36.77
N PRO A 45 11.47 27.36 -35.52
CA PRO A 45 12.00 26.07 -35.11
C PRO A 45 11.11 24.95 -35.67
N ARG A 46 11.71 24.04 -36.44
CA ARG A 46 11.19 22.70 -36.65
C ARG A 46 10.95 22.06 -35.27
N PRO A 47 9.93 21.21 -35.10
CA PRO A 47 9.80 20.43 -33.89
C PRO A 47 11.04 19.53 -33.78
N GLU A 48 11.97 19.95 -32.93
CA GLU A 48 13.11 19.14 -32.57
C GLU A 48 12.59 17.84 -31.95
N ALA A 49 12.98 16.73 -32.54
CA ALA A 49 12.89 15.44 -31.93
C ALA A 49 13.42 15.58 -30.49
N ARG A 50 12.59 15.25 -29.50
CA ARG A 50 12.98 15.17 -28.10
C ARG A 50 14.32 14.45 -28.07
N SER A 51 15.40 15.16 -27.72
CA SER A 51 16.69 14.56 -27.47
C SER A 51 16.44 13.43 -26.47
N ARG A 52 16.86 12.21 -26.81
CA ARG A 52 16.94 11.12 -25.85
C ARG A 52 17.75 11.67 -24.70
N MET A 53 17.11 11.91 -23.56
CA MET A 53 17.84 12.11 -22.32
C MET A 53 18.65 10.82 -22.12
N ASP A 54 19.96 10.91 -22.13
CA ASP A 54 20.82 9.82 -21.69
C ASP A 54 20.54 9.65 -20.20
N HIS A 55 19.63 8.75 -19.87
CA HIS A 55 19.35 8.40 -18.49
C HIS A 55 20.57 7.65 -17.96
N PRO A 56 21.11 8.01 -16.79
CA PRO A 56 22.23 7.31 -16.18
C PRO A 56 21.85 5.91 -15.67
N PHE A 57 20.64 5.44 -15.98
CA PHE A 57 20.09 4.14 -15.59
C PHE A 57 19.22 3.58 -16.72
N THR A 58 19.19 2.25 -16.84
CA THR A 58 18.45 1.53 -17.88
C THR A 58 17.10 1.00 -17.40
N VAL A 59 16.95 0.82 -16.09
CA VAL A 59 15.73 0.32 -15.46
C VAL A 59 15.39 1.08 -14.17
N VAL A 60 14.13 1.33 -13.98
CA VAL A 60 13.56 1.81 -12.70
C VAL A 60 12.86 0.66 -12.04
N VAL A 61 13.19 0.39 -10.78
CA VAL A 61 12.50 -0.59 -9.92
C VAL A 61 11.87 0.16 -8.76
N ALA A 62 10.55 0.10 -8.64
CA ALA A 62 9.80 0.67 -7.53
C ALA A 62 9.36 -0.43 -6.57
N ILE A 63 9.52 -0.21 -5.27
CA ILE A 63 9.06 -1.06 -4.18
C ILE A 63 7.97 -0.30 -3.42
N ASP A 64 6.75 -0.81 -3.46
CA ASP A 64 5.69 -0.36 -2.57
C ASP A 64 5.73 -1.22 -1.31
N PHE A 65 6.31 -0.63 -0.25
CA PHE A 65 6.48 -1.28 1.03
C PHE A 65 5.29 -0.95 1.95
N GLY A 66 4.15 -1.62 1.72
CA GLY A 66 2.91 -1.37 2.47
C GLY A 66 2.88 -2.02 3.85
N THR A 67 1.93 -1.62 4.69
CA THR A 67 1.75 -2.20 6.05
C THR A 67 1.27 -3.64 6.00
N THR A 68 0.32 -3.95 5.14
CA THR A 68 -0.33 -5.28 5.06
C THR A 68 0.16 -6.10 3.89
N SER A 69 0.53 -5.44 2.80
CA SER A 69 1.05 -6.08 1.60
C SER A 69 2.08 -5.19 0.92
N SER A 70 3.11 -5.80 0.39
CA SER A 70 4.20 -5.15 -0.33
C SER A 70 4.41 -5.81 -1.68
N GLY A 71 4.99 -5.08 -2.62
CA GLY A 71 5.29 -5.58 -3.93
C GLY A 71 6.25 -4.67 -4.67
N TYR A 72 6.70 -5.09 -5.85
CA TYR A 72 7.51 -4.27 -6.71
C TYR A 72 7.03 -4.32 -8.17
N ALA A 73 7.39 -3.30 -8.90
CA ALA A 73 7.23 -3.20 -10.33
C ALA A 73 8.46 -2.52 -10.93
N PHE A 74 8.67 -2.71 -12.22
CA PHE A 74 9.77 -2.07 -12.91
C PHE A 74 9.40 -1.67 -14.34
N SER A 75 10.17 -0.76 -14.92
CA SER A 75 10.07 -0.34 -16.30
C SER A 75 11.45 -0.05 -16.85
N PHE A 76 11.67 -0.44 -18.11
CA PHE A 76 12.90 -0.09 -18.82
C PHE A 76 12.78 1.34 -19.37
N THR A 77 13.86 2.12 -19.29
CA THR A 77 13.85 3.50 -19.80
C THR A 77 13.64 3.56 -21.32
N GLN A 78 13.94 2.48 -22.03
CA GLN A 78 13.69 2.35 -23.46
C GLN A 78 12.21 2.17 -23.82
N ASP A 79 11.40 1.61 -22.88
CA ASP A 79 9.95 1.42 -23.02
C ASP A 79 9.22 1.89 -21.75
N PRO A 80 9.15 3.20 -21.50
CA PRO A 80 8.63 3.77 -20.25
C PRO A 80 7.12 3.58 -20.07
N GLU A 81 6.40 3.19 -21.09
CA GLU A 81 4.95 2.91 -21.01
C GLU A 81 4.67 1.48 -20.52
N ALA A 82 5.64 0.56 -20.63
CA ALA A 82 5.52 -0.81 -20.16
C ALA A 82 5.94 -0.92 -18.68
N ILE A 83 4.96 -1.06 -17.80
CA ILE A 83 5.17 -1.32 -16.37
C ILE A 83 5.01 -2.82 -16.11
N HIS A 84 6.10 -3.46 -15.77
CA HIS A 84 6.16 -4.88 -15.46
C HIS A 84 5.86 -5.10 -13.99
N MET A 85 4.79 -5.86 -13.71
CA MET A 85 4.39 -6.20 -12.34
C MET A 85 4.89 -7.59 -11.97
N MET A 86 5.36 -7.73 -10.74
CA MET A 86 5.64 -9.06 -10.21
C MET A 86 4.37 -9.91 -10.15
N ARG A 87 4.46 -11.17 -10.59
CA ARG A 87 3.32 -12.09 -10.70
C ARG A 87 3.53 -13.44 -10.02
N ARG A 88 4.75 -13.75 -9.63
CA ARG A 88 5.12 -15.06 -9.09
C ARG A 88 5.75 -14.90 -7.72
N TRP A 89 4.95 -15.12 -6.70
CA TRP A 89 5.41 -15.19 -5.32
C TRP A 89 5.51 -16.65 -4.91
N GLU A 90 6.50 -16.97 -4.07
CA GLU A 90 6.59 -18.27 -3.42
C GLU A 90 5.53 -18.33 -2.31
N GLY A 91 4.87 -19.50 -2.17
CA GLY A 91 3.79 -19.73 -1.21
C GLY A 91 2.43 -19.15 -1.63
N GLY A 92 1.45 -19.28 -0.76
CA GLY A 92 0.07 -18.85 -0.99
C GLY A 92 -0.77 -19.81 -1.82
N ASP A 93 -1.99 -19.39 -2.15
CA ASP A 93 -2.96 -20.24 -2.86
C ASP A 93 -2.50 -20.56 -4.28
N PRO A 94 -2.38 -21.85 -4.67
CA PRO A 94 -2.00 -22.25 -6.02
C PRO A 94 -2.98 -21.69 -7.07
N GLY A 95 -2.42 -21.08 -8.11
CA GLY A 95 -3.21 -20.55 -9.24
C GLY A 95 -3.75 -19.13 -9.04
N VAL A 96 -3.53 -18.50 -7.91
CA VAL A 96 -3.85 -17.08 -7.68
C VAL A 96 -2.65 -16.22 -8.05
N ALA A 97 -2.79 -15.40 -9.10
CA ALA A 97 -1.76 -14.42 -9.48
C ALA A 97 -1.86 -13.19 -8.58
N ASN A 98 -1.14 -13.19 -7.48
CA ASN A 98 -1.04 -12.04 -6.60
C ASN A 98 0.05 -11.09 -7.12
N GLN A 99 -0.27 -9.79 -7.21
CA GLN A 99 0.69 -8.75 -7.61
C GLN A 99 1.42 -8.13 -6.42
N LYS A 100 0.98 -8.43 -5.21
CA LYS A 100 1.63 -8.10 -3.94
C LYS A 100 1.61 -9.31 -3.01
N SER A 101 2.59 -9.40 -2.14
CA SER A 101 2.70 -10.41 -1.09
C SER A 101 2.44 -9.79 0.28
N PRO A 102 1.98 -10.55 1.28
CA PRO A 102 1.89 -10.05 2.65
C PRO A 102 3.20 -9.42 3.13
N THR A 103 3.11 -8.34 3.90
CA THR A 103 4.29 -7.75 4.57
C THR A 103 4.61 -8.55 5.82
N SER A 104 5.08 -9.76 5.62
CA SER A 104 5.43 -10.73 6.66
C SER A 104 6.86 -11.22 6.46
N LEU A 105 7.62 -11.31 7.52
CA LEU A 105 9.01 -11.75 7.51
C LEU A 105 9.20 -12.86 8.54
N LEU A 106 9.89 -13.92 8.16
CA LEU A 106 10.30 -15.01 9.04
C LEU A 106 11.82 -15.06 9.13
N LEU A 107 12.33 -14.95 10.38
CA LEU A 107 13.74 -15.19 10.69
C LEU A 107 13.88 -16.44 11.54
N THR A 108 15.02 -17.12 11.38
CA THR A 108 15.38 -18.25 12.25
C THR A 108 15.69 -17.76 13.69
N PRO A 109 15.77 -18.67 14.67
CA PRO A 109 16.20 -18.31 16.04
C PRO A 109 17.54 -17.58 16.11
N GLU A 110 18.44 -17.78 15.12
CA GLU A 110 19.75 -17.14 14.99
C GLU A 110 19.70 -15.81 14.22
N LEU A 111 18.51 -15.23 14.03
CA LEU A 111 18.29 -13.96 13.30
C LEU A 111 18.63 -14.00 11.81
N LYS A 112 18.74 -15.18 11.19
CA LYS A 112 18.96 -15.29 9.76
C LYS A 112 17.65 -15.19 8.99
N PHE A 113 17.69 -14.55 7.83
CA PHE A 113 16.55 -14.52 6.91
C PHE A 113 16.16 -15.95 6.50
N HIS A 114 14.87 -16.26 6.62
CA HIS A 114 14.31 -17.50 6.13
C HIS A 114 13.39 -17.29 4.93
N SER A 115 12.33 -16.50 5.09
CA SER A 115 11.35 -16.27 4.03
C SER A 115 10.60 -14.95 4.22
N PHE A 116 9.94 -14.49 3.15
CA PHE A 116 9.11 -13.29 3.13
C PHE A 116 7.73 -13.58 2.51
N GLY A 117 6.74 -12.82 2.89
CA GLY A 117 5.42 -12.81 2.27
C GLY A 117 4.59 -14.06 2.54
N PHE A 118 4.02 -14.65 1.49
CA PHE A 118 3.24 -15.88 1.60
C PHE A 118 4.08 -17.03 2.12
N ALA A 119 5.30 -17.21 1.59
CA ALA A 119 6.21 -18.24 2.07
C ALA A 119 6.53 -18.11 3.57
N ALA A 120 6.64 -16.87 4.09
CA ALA A 120 6.84 -16.66 5.53
C ALA A 120 5.64 -17.11 6.36
N ARG A 121 4.41 -16.87 5.87
CA ARG A 121 3.18 -17.34 6.52
C ARG A 121 3.07 -18.85 6.51
N ASP A 122 3.27 -19.46 5.34
CA ASP A 122 3.15 -20.91 5.15
C ASP A 122 4.19 -21.64 6.01
N ASN A 123 5.47 -21.22 5.94
CA ASN A 123 6.54 -21.81 6.74
C ASN A 123 6.33 -21.63 8.25
N TYR A 124 5.80 -20.48 8.70
CA TYR A 124 5.52 -20.28 10.13
C TYR A 124 4.34 -21.13 10.61
N HIS A 125 3.33 -21.33 9.76
CA HIS A 125 2.20 -22.22 10.02
C HIS A 125 2.64 -23.68 10.19
N ASP A 126 3.61 -24.13 9.38
CA ASP A 126 4.09 -25.50 9.37
C ASP A 126 5.04 -25.84 10.54
N LEU A 127 5.45 -24.83 11.33
CA LEU A 127 6.30 -25.06 12.51
C LEU A 127 5.52 -25.74 13.65
N ASP A 128 6.19 -26.65 14.34
CA ASP A 128 5.66 -27.19 15.58
C ASP A 128 5.43 -26.07 16.64
N PRO A 129 4.42 -26.21 17.50
CA PRO A 129 4.09 -25.18 18.50
C PRO A 129 5.26 -24.78 19.44
N GLU A 130 6.21 -25.67 19.68
CA GLU A 130 7.41 -25.41 20.47
C GLU A 130 8.46 -24.64 19.66
N GLU A 131 8.67 -25.01 18.40
CA GLU A 131 9.56 -24.31 17.49
C GLU A 131 9.06 -22.89 17.19
N ALA A 132 7.76 -22.70 16.93
CA ALA A 132 7.16 -21.41 16.63
C ALA A 132 7.40 -20.35 17.72
N GLN A 133 7.65 -20.75 18.99
CA GLN A 133 8.00 -19.86 20.08
C GLN A 133 9.43 -19.31 19.98
N HIS A 134 10.31 -20.00 19.26
CA HIS A 134 11.71 -19.61 19.10
C HIS A 134 11.98 -18.87 17.79
N TRP A 135 11.16 -19.10 16.77
CA TRP A 135 11.24 -18.42 15.49
C TRP A 135 10.69 -16.99 15.59
N LEU A 136 11.17 -16.11 14.71
CA LEU A 136 10.79 -14.70 14.74
C LEU A 136 9.95 -14.37 13.53
N TYR A 137 8.65 -14.43 13.71
CA TYR A 137 7.69 -14.02 12.70
C TYR A 137 7.23 -12.59 12.96
N PHE A 138 7.37 -11.73 11.95
CA PHE A 138 6.94 -10.33 11.97
C PHE A 138 5.84 -10.13 10.95
N ASP A 139 4.74 -9.51 11.37
CA ASP A 139 3.63 -9.12 10.49
C ASP A 139 3.25 -7.66 10.74
N LYS A 140 2.86 -6.95 9.68
CA LYS A 140 2.39 -5.55 9.76
C LYS A 140 3.37 -4.58 10.47
N PHE A 141 4.64 -4.90 10.50
CA PHE A 141 5.65 -4.22 11.31
C PHE A 141 5.95 -2.77 10.87
N LYS A 142 5.53 -2.36 9.66
CA LYS A 142 5.67 -0.97 9.18
C LYS A 142 5.00 0.04 10.13
N MET A 143 3.91 -0.33 10.80
CA MET A 143 3.19 0.55 11.72
C MET A 143 4.00 1.00 12.93
N LYS A 144 4.98 0.22 13.36
CA LYS A 144 5.87 0.60 14.46
C LYS A 144 6.65 1.89 14.15
N ILE A 145 7.09 2.05 12.90
CA ILE A 145 7.81 3.25 12.45
C ILE A 145 6.88 4.48 12.49
N HIS A 146 5.60 4.30 12.14
CA HIS A 146 4.61 5.38 12.20
C HIS A 146 4.31 5.82 13.65
N SER A 147 4.17 4.86 14.56
CA SER A 147 3.76 5.12 15.94
C SER A 147 4.89 5.56 16.87
N THR A 148 6.16 5.39 16.47
CA THR A 148 7.31 5.72 17.32
C THR A 148 7.67 7.19 17.18
N THR A 149 7.61 7.94 18.29
CA THR A 149 7.96 9.37 18.32
C THR A 149 9.45 9.61 18.24
N ASP A 150 10.23 8.77 18.94
CA ASP A 150 11.69 8.86 19.07
C ASP A 150 12.34 7.71 18.29
N LEU A 151 12.10 7.68 16.99
CA LEU A 151 12.65 6.66 16.10
C LEU A 151 14.18 6.81 16.00
N THR A 152 14.89 5.73 16.34
CA THR A 152 16.34 5.61 16.23
C THR A 152 16.71 4.33 15.51
N MET A 153 17.99 4.15 15.20
CA MET A 153 18.51 2.90 14.62
C MET A 153 18.45 1.72 15.61
N GLU A 154 18.33 2.02 16.90
CA GLU A 154 18.19 1.03 17.98
C GLU A 154 16.72 0.71 18.31
N THR A 155 15.77 1.34 17.60
CA THR A 155 14.34 1.02 17.78
C THR A 155 14.09 -0.45 17.52
N GLU A 156 13.40 -1.13 18.44
CA GLU A 156 13.11 -2.56 18.37
C GLU A 156 11.70 -2.84 17.85
N LEU A 157 11.60 -3.94 17.11
CA LEU A 157 10.35 -4.62 16.75
C LEU A 157 10.21 -5.89 17.57
N GLU A 158 9.00 -6.18 17.98
CA GLU A 158 8.65 -7.41 18.67
C GLU A 158 8.06 -8.41 17.67
N ALA A 159 8.64 -9.59 17.59
CA ALA A 159 8.11 -10.71 16.85
C ALA A 159 6.84 -11.25 17.52
N VAL A 160 6.02 -12.01 16.81
CA VAL A 160 4.81 -12.65 17.38
C VAL A 160 5.15 -13.57 18.56
N SER A 161 6.37 -14.11 18.62
CA SER A 161 6.90 -14.89 19.75
C SER A 161 7.29 -14.04 20.97
N GLY A 162 7.20 -12.71 20.93
CA GLY A 162 7.60 -11.79 22.00
C GLY A 162 9.09 -11.42 21.98
N ARG A 163 9.92 -12.04 21.13
CA ARG A 163 11.33 -11.68 21.00
C ARG A 163 11.50 -10.35 20.26
N LYS A 164 12.46 -9.55 20.67
CA LYS A 164 12.74 -8.24 20.10
C LYS A 164 13.98 -8.26 19.21
N VAL A 165 13.90 -7.55 18.09
CA VAL A 165 14.98 -7.38 17.11
C VAL A 165 14.98 -5.92 16.67
N ARG A 166 16.15 -5.37 16.37
CA ARG A 166 16.25 -4.00 15.85
C ARG A 166 15.41 -3.86 14.57
N ALA A 167 14.58 -2.83 14.53
CA ALA A 167 13.70 -2.58 13.38
C ALA A 167 14.47 -2.46 12.08
N ILE A 168 15.65 -1.83 12.12
CA ILE A 168 16.48 -1.63 10.93
C ILE A 168 16.92 -2.97 10.29
N GLU A 169 17.17 -4.01 11.08
CA GLU A 169 17.53 -5.33 10.58
C GLU A 169 16.34 -6.00 9.87
N VAL A 170 15.15 -5.93 10.49
CA VAL A 170 13.91 -6.49 9.92
C VAL A 170 13.58 -5.84 8.58
N PHE A 171 13.67 -4.51 8.51
CA PHE A 171 13.42 -3.76 7.27
C PHE A 171 14.48 -4.04 6.21
N SER A 172 15.76 -4.14 6.57
CA SER A 172 16.81 -4.45 5.62
C SER A 172 16.70 -5.88 5.07
N HIS A 173 16.30 -6.86 5.86
CA HIS A 173 16.01 -8.20 5.35
C HIS A 173 14.87 -8.20 4.33
N ALA A 174 13.79 -7.49 4.62
CA ALA A 174 12.66 -7.37 3.70
C ALA A 174 13.05 -6.65 2.39
N LEU A 175 13.77 -5.53 2.46
CA LEU A 175 14.23 -4.81 1.27
C LEU A 175 15.26 -5.63 0.47
N ARG A 176 16.15 -6.37 1.11
CA ARG A 176 17.09 -7.27 0.44
C ARG A 176 16.37 -8.38 -0.31
N PHE A 177 15.29 -8.93 0.26
CA PHE A 177 14.45 -9.89 -0.45
C PHE A 177 13.90 -9.29 -1.75
N PHE A 178 13.32 -8.07 -1.70
CA PHE A 178 12.81 -7.39 -2.89
C PHE A 178 13.92 -7.10 -3.91
N ARG A 179 15.10 -6.70 -3.47
CA ARG A 179 16.24 -6.48 -4.35
C ARG A 179 16.60 -7.74 -5.13
N VAL A 180 16.84 -8.84 -4.41
CA VAL A 180 17.25 -10.11 -5.04
C VAL A 180 16.18 -10.60 -6.02
N HIS A 181 14.92 -10.54 -5.60
CA HIS A 181 13.81 -11.01 -6.40
C HIS A 181 13.59 -10.14 -7.65
N ALA A 182 13.63 -8.81 -7.51
CA ALA A 182 13.46 -7.88 -8.62
C ALA A 182 14.59 -7.97 -9.64
N LEU A 183 15.85 -8.02 -9.19
CA LEU A 183 16.99 -8.13 -10.09
C LEU A 183 16.98 -9.45 -10.88
N LYS A 184 16.54 -10.54 -10.26
CA LYS A 184 16.34 -11.81 -10.96
C LYS A 184 15.31 -11.67 -12.07
N GLU A 185 14.15 -11.10 -11.78
CA GLU A 185 13.07 -10.92 -12.76
C GLU A 185 13.47 -9.97 -13.89
N VAL A 186 14.14 -8.86 -13.57
CA VAL A 186 14.68 -7.91 -14.55
C VAL A 186 15.69 -8.60 -15.48
N LYS A 187 16.59 -9.42 -14.93
CA LYS A 187 17.57 -10.19 -15.69
C LYS A 187 16.93 -11.27 -16.58
N ASP A 188 15.86 -11.89 -16.11
CA ASP A 188 15.11 -12.89 -16.90
C ASP A 188 14.41 -12.25 -18.11
N GLN A 189 14.06 -10.93 -18.02
CA GLN A 189 13.42 -10.18 -19.11
C GLN A 189 14.42 -9.46 -20.02
N SER A 190 15.63 -9.17 -19.56
CA SER A 190 16.68 -8.51 -20.35
C SER A 190 18.05 -9.10 -20.05
N SER A 191 18.56 -9.89 -20.98
CA SER A 191 19.87 -10.53 -20.87
C SER A 191 21.06 -9.56 -21.02
N SER A 192 20.81 -8.30 -21.38
CA SER A 192 21.85 -7.29 -21.63
C SER A 192 22.21 -6.44 -20.41
N LEU A 193 21.52 -6.60 -19.27
CA LEU A 193 21.80 -5.84 -18.07
C LEU A 193 23.00 -6.41 -17.32
N LEU A 194 24.02 -5.56 -17.13
CA LEU A 194 25.16 -5.83 -16.27
C LEU A 194 24.77 -5.63 -14.79
N GLU A 195 25.44 -6.34 -13.89
CA GLU A 195 25.11 -6.28 -12.46
C GLU A 195 25.38 -4.88 -11.89
N GLY A 196 24.33 -4.23 -11.37
CA GLY A 196 24.44 -3.24 -10.29
C GLY A 196 24.35 -1.76 -10.68
N ASP A 197 24.92 -1.29 -11.80
CA ASP A 197 25.15 0.14 -12.00
C ASP A 197 24.03 0.90 -12.72
N GLU A 198 23.02 0.19 -13.24
CA GLU A 198 22.04 0.79 -14.15
C GLU A 198 20.62 0.81 -13.59
N VAL A 199 20.46 0.59 -12.29
CA VAL A 199 19.14 0.51 -11.65
C VAL A 199 18.88 1.74 -10.80
N ARG A 200 17.79 2.44 -11.07
CA ARG A 200 17.21 3.41 -10.15
C ARG A 200 16.14 2.74 -9.28
N TRP A 201 16.29 2.86 -7.98
CA TRP A 201 15.34 2.34 -7.00
C TRP A 201 14.40 3.44 -6.51
N VAL A 202 13.14 3.07 -6.33
CA VAL A 202 12.12 3.92 -5.72
C VAL A 202 11.48 3.15 -4.57
N ILE A 203 11.41 3.73 -3.38
CA ILE A 203 10.68 3.17 -2.23
C ILE A 203 9.56 4.12 -1.87
N THR A 204 8.33 3.60 -1.71
CA THR A 204 7.19 4.39 -1.27
C THR A 204 7.10 4.48 0.24
N VAL A 205 6.73 5.65 0.73
CA VAL A 205 6.49 5.90 2.16
C VAL A 205 5.23 6.74 2.36
N PRO A 206 4.51 6.58 3.48
CA PRO A 206 3.39 7.45 3.82
C PRO A 206 3.79 8.92 3.84
N ALA A 207 2.93 9.77 3.32
CA ALA A 207 3.23 11.20 3.25
C ALA A 207 3.24 11.86 4.64
N VAL A 208 2.47 11.33 5.60
CA VAL A 208 2.47 11.80 7.00
C VAL A 208 3.73 11.44 7.78
N TRP A 209 4.62 10.61 7.24
CA TRP A 209 5.86 10.24 7.92
C TRP A 209 6.80 11.45 8.06
N ARG A 210 7.36 11.58 9.27
CA ARG A 210 8.36 12.60 9.57
C ARG A 210 9.73 12.24 8.96
N GLN A 211 10.63 13.21 8.91
CA GLN A 211 11.97 13.02 8.33
C GLN A 211 12.78 11.86 8.94
N PRO A 212 12.77 11.61 10.27
CA PRO A 212 13.47 10.45 10.83
C PRO A 212 13.01 9.12 10.24
N ALA A 213 11.71 8.96 9.96
CA ALA A 213 11.18 7.73 9.36
C ALA A 213 11.59 7.57 7.88
N LYS A 214 11.66 8.66 7.13
CA LYS A 214 12.16 8.66 5.75
C LYS A 214 13.65 8.33 5.70
N GLN A 215 14.45 8.91 6.60
CA GLN A 215 15.87 8.59 6.74
C GLN A 215 16.09 7.14 7.16
N PHE A 216 15.29 6.63 8.11
CA PHE A 216 15.32 5.23 8.51
C PHE A 216 15.14 4.27 7.33
N MET A 217 14.19 4.56 6.42
CA MET A 217 13.99 3.74 5.21
C MET A 217 15.19 3.81 4.26
N ARG A 218 15.84 4.97 4.17
CA ARG A 218 17.07 5.13 3.37
C ARG A 218 18.22 4.30 3.93
N GLU A 219 18.43 4.35 5.26
CA GLU A 219 19.44 3.52 5.93
C GLU A 219 19.15 2.03 5.79
N ALA A 220 17.87 1.62 5.90
CA ALA A 220 17.47 0.25 5.66
C ALA A 220 17.78 -0.21 4.22
N ALA A 221 17.62 0.69 3.24
CA ALA A 221 17.95 0.42 1.85
C ALA A 221 19.47 0.27 1.62
N TYR A 222 20.30 1.08 2.30
CA TYR A 222 21.76 0.93 2.27
C TYR A 222 22.18 -0.42 2.86
N LEU A 223 21.67 -0.76 4.04
CA LEU A 223 21.96 -2.06 4.70
C LEU A 223 21.43 -3.26 3.90
N ALA A 224 20.37 -3.08 3.15
CA ALA A 224 19.85 -4.09 2.24
C ALA A 224 20.70 -4.25 0.98
N GLY A 225 21.59 -3.30 0.69
CA GLY A 225 22.42 -3.25 -0.51
C GLY A 225 21.62 -2.86 -1.76
N LEU A 226 20.48 -2.15 -1.62
CA LEU A 226 19.77 -1.61 -2.78
C LEU A 226 20.65 -0.62 -3.53
N VAL A 227 21.25 0.28 -2.80
CA VAL A 227 22.18 1.31 -3.30
C VAL A 227 23.35 1.47 -2.34
N SER A 228 24.47 1.99 -2.83
CA SER A 228 25.59 2.41 -1.98
C SER A 228 25.32 3.78 -1.37
N PRO A 229 25.79 4.06 -0.14
CA PRO A 229 25.84 5.42 0.39
C PRO A 229 26.62 6.40 -0.48
N ASP A 230 27.53 5.89 -1.33
CA ASP A 230 28.33 6.70 -2.28
C ASP A 230 27.55 7.12 -3.53
N THR A 231 26.40 6.47 -3.81
CA THR A 231 25.52 6.75 -4.95
C THR A 231 24.07 6.97 -4.50
N PRO A 232 23.81 7.91 -3.57
CA PRO A 232 22.50 8.10 -2.94
C PRO A 232 21.41 8.55 -3.94
N GLU A 233 21.79 9.11 -5.08
CA GLU A 233 20.90 9.55 -6.16
C GLU A 233 20.22 8.40 -6.90
N GLN A 234 20.74 7.17 -6.78
CA GLN A 234 20.08 5.97 -7.32
C GLN A 234 18.87 5.55 -6.52
N LEU A 235 18.64 6.11 -5.30
CA LEU A 235 17.48 5.85 -4.47
C LEU A 235 16.58 7.07 -4.33
N LEU A 236 15.36 6.96 -4.82
CA LEU A 236 14.29 7.93 -4.59
C LEU A 236 13.33 7.43 -3.52
N ILE A 237 12.90 8.33 -2.64
CA ILE A 237 11.81 8.10 -1.70
C ILE A 237 10.58 8.83 -2.23
N ALA A 238 9.56 8.07 -2.64
CA ALA A 238 8.31 8.60 -3.17
C ALA A 238 7.23 8.63 -2.08
N LEU A 239 6.42 9.68 -2.04
CA LEU A 239 5.26 9.73 -1.17
C LEU A 239 4.09 8.96 -1.80
N GLU A 240 3.45 8.08 -1.02
CA GLU A 240 2.41 7.18 -1.50
C GLU A 240 1.27 7.91 -2.25
N PRO A 241 0.64 8.98 -1.71
CA PRO A 241 -0.43 9.66 -2.44
C PRO A 241 0.07 10.48 -3.64
N GLU A 242 1.32 10.96 -3.64
CA GLU A 242 1.90 11.64 -4.80
C GLU A 242 2.16 10.64 -5.94
N ALA A 243 2.74 9.49 -5.63
CA ALA A 243 2.90 8.40 -6.59
C ALA A 243 1.53 8.00 -7.18
N ALA A 244 0.52 7.81 -6.33
CA ALA A 244 -0.83 7.53 -6.78
C ALA A 244 -1.38 8.62 -7.71
N SER A 245 -1.18 9.90 -7.37
CA SER A 245 -1.59 11.04 -8.18
C SER A 245 -0.97 11.01 -9.57
N ILE A 246 0.32 10.70 -9.69
CA ILE A 246 1.04 10.59 -10.97
C ILE A 246 0.38 9.54 -11.88
N TYR A 247 0.04 8.36 -11.33
CA TYR A 247 -0.60 7.31 -12.11
C TYR A 247 -2.05 7.65 -12.47
N CYS A 248 -2.82 8.24 -11.54
CA CYS A 248 -4.21 8.64 -11.78
C CYS A 248 -4.35 9.58 -12.98
N ARG A 249 -3.33 10.39 -13.29
CA ARG A 249 -3.31 11.31 -14.42
C ARG A 249 -3.19 10.61 -15.78
N LYS A 250 -2.67 9.37 -15.81
CA LYS A 250 -2.55 8.55 -17.03
C LYS A 250 -3.74 7.61 -17.23
N LEU A 251 -4.72 7.60 -16.32
CA LEU A 251 -5.87 6.71 -16.40
C LEU A 251 -6.83 7.12 -17.52
N ARG A 252 -7.34 6.12 -18.22
CA ARG A 252 -8.45 6.27 -19.18
C ARG A 252 -9.79 6.04 -18.47
N LEU A 253 -10.85 6.60 -19.01
CA LEU A 253 -12.20 6.51 -18.43
C LEU A 253 -12.67 5.08 -18.19
N HIS A 254 -12.28 4.12 -19.03
CA HIS A 254 -12.63 2.72 -18.83
C HIS A 254 -11.82 2.02 -17.71
N GLN A 255 -10.75 2.63 -17.23
CA GLN A 255 -9.88 2.10 -16.15
C GLN A 255 -10.30 2.60 -14.77
N VAL A 256 -11.39 3.33 -14.66
CA VAL A 256 -11.87 3.88 -13.38
C VAL A 256 -13.31 3.47 -13.09
N ILE A 257 -13.65 3.44 -11.82
CA ILE A 257 -14.99 3.32 -11.29
C ILE A 257 -15.39 4.69 -10.77
N ASP A 258 -16.44 5.27 -11.34
CA ASP A 258 -17.02 6.53 -10.87
C ASP A 258 -18.24 6.21 -10.00
N LEU A 259 -18.14 6.46 -8.70
CA LEU A 259 -19.21 6.18 -7.77
C LEU A 259 -20.38 7.15 -7.91
N SER A 260 -20.17 8.36 -8.46
CA SER A 260 -21.23 9.34 -8.69
C SER A 260 -22.21 8.92 -9.78
N LEU A 261 -21.77 8.09 -10.73
CA LEU A 261 -22.59 7.58 -11.85
C LEU A 261 -23.45 6.36 -11.49
N ARG A 262 -23.28 5.78 -10.29
CA ARG A 262 -24.12 4.67 -9.85
C ARG A 262 -25.43 5.21 -9.30
N PRO A 263 -26.59 4.88 -9.89
CA PRO A 263 -27.87 5.25 -9.31
C PRO A 263 -27.95 4.64 -7.90
N MET A 264 -28.31 5.46 -6.92
CA MET A 264 -28.68 5.00 -5.61
C MET A 264 -29.90 4.10 -5.81
N THR A 265 -29.70 2.79 -5.88
CA THR A 265 -30.80 1.85 -5.68
C THR A 265 -31.18 1.93 -4.21
N ASN A 266 -32.00 2.92 -3.88
CA ASN A 266 -32.75 2.91 -2.64
C ASN A 266 -33.44 1.55 -2.60
N GLY A 267 -33.21 0.81 -1.51
CA GLY A 267 -33.84 -0.48 -1.26
C GLY A 267 -35.36 -0.39 -1.43
N LEU A 268 -35.81 -0.61 -2.63
CA LEU A 268 -37.17 -1.06 -2.87
C LEU A 268 -37.17 -2.50 -2.38
N SER A 269 -37.61 -2.67 -1.14
CA SER A 269 -38.16 -3.92 -0.64
C SER A 269 -39.10 -4.44 -1.71
N LEU A 270 -38.72 -5.50 -2.41
CA LEU A 270 -39.62 -6.34 -3.14
C LEU A 270 -40.46 -7.02 -2.09
N GLU A 271 -41.60 -6.40 -1.75
CA GLU A 271 -42.69 -7.11 -1.12
C GLU A 271 -43.02 -8.28 -2.03
N SER A 272 -42.84 -9.46 -1.48
CA SER A 272 -43.22 -10.73 -2.08
C SER A 272 -44.73 -10.80 -2.15
N ASP A 273 -45.29 -10.38 -3.27
CA ASP A 273 -46.65 -10.82 -3.64
C ASP A 273 -46.53 -12.19 -4.32
N GLY A 274 -46.92 -13.18 -3.57
CA GLY A 274 -46.92 -14.57 -3.98
C GLY A 274 -48.02 -14.83 -5.00
N SER A 275 -47.61 -15.05 -6.22
CA SER A 275 -48.29 -15.85 -7.25
C SER A 275 -48.01 -15.34 -8.67
N ARG A 276 -46.90 -15.75 -9.25
CA ARG A 276 -46.74 -15.79 -10.74
C ARG A 276 -45.75 -16.86 -11.17
N PRO A 277 -45.99 -17.52 -12.34
CA PRO A 277 -45.24 -18.71 -12.73
C PRO A 277 -43.78 -18.42 -13.09
N PHE A 278 -42.95 -19.41 -12.85
CA PHE A 278 -41.48 -19.45 -12.94
C PHE A 278 -40.82 -19.03 -14.28
N ASP A 279 -41.61 -18.78 -15.33
CA ASP A 279 -41.08 -18.56 -16.68
C ASP A 279 -40.88 -17.07 -17.09
N SER A 280 -41.43 -16.12 -16.31
CA SER A 280 -41.31 -14.69 -16.63
C SER A 280 -40.04 -14.03 -16.07
N SER A 281 -39.47 -14.57 -15.00
CA SER A 281 -38.29 -14.01 -14.34
C SER A 281 -37.02 -14.20 -15.16
N PHE A 282 -36.89 -15.32 -15.87
CA PHE A 282 -35.72 -15.57 -16.76
C PHE A 282 -35.74 -14.68 -18.01
N ARG A 283 -36.90 -14.36 -18.54
CA ARG A 283 -37.01 -13.42 -19.68
C ARG A 283 -36.71 -11.99 -19.26
N GLN A 284 -37.17 -11.55 -18.09
CA GLN A 284 -36.87 -10.20 -17.57
C GLN A 284 -35.39 -10.05 -17.17
N ALA A 285 -34.80 -11.06 -16.54
CA ALA A 285 -33.37 -11.05 -16.21
C ALA A 285 -32.50 -11.04 -17.48
N ARG A 286 -32.89 -11.78 -18.54
CA ARG A 286 -32.20 -11.80 -19.82
C ARG A 286 -32.35 -10.47 -20.59
N GLU A 287 -33.48 -9.81 -20.44
CA GLU A 287 -33.73 -8.49 -21.02
C GLU A 287 -33.03 -7.37 -20.25
N GLN A 288 -32.95 -7.46 -18.93
CA GLN A 288 -32.11 -6.57 -18.10
C GLN A 288 -30.61 -6.75 -18.38
N LEU A 289 -30.17 -7.99 -18.57
CA LEU A 289 -28.80 -8.29 -19.01
C LEU A 289 -28.50 -7.77 -20.42
N ARG A 290 -29.50 -7.81 -21.31
CA ARG A 290 -29.38 -7.26 -22.67
C ARG A 290 -29.35 -5.73 -22.66
N LYS A 291 -30.20 -5.08 -21.83
CA LYS A 291 -30.18 -3.62 -21.63
C LYS A 291 -28.87 -3.17 -20.92
N ALA A 292 -28.36 -3.95 -19.97
CA ALA A 292 -27.07 -3.71 -19.35
C ALA A 292 -25.89 -3.92 -20.33
N ARG A 293 -26.01 -4.86 -21.29
CA ARG A 293 -25.04 -5.00 -22.39
C ARG A 293 -25.09 -3.82 -23.37
N HIS A 294 -26.25 -3.29 -23.68
CA HIS A 294 -26.41 -2.09 -24.53
C HIS A 294 -25.92 -0.83 -23.80
N SER A 295 -26.13 -0.74 -22.49
CA SER A 295 -25.56 0.33 -21.66
C SER A 295 -24.03 0.25 -21.59
N ARG A 296 -23.46 -0.97 -21.56
CA ARG A 296 -22.01 -1.17 -21.65
C ARG A 296 -21.44 -0.78 -23.03
N THR A 297 -22.18 -0.98 -24.10
CA THR A 297 -21.76 -0.56 -25.44
C THR A 297 -21.76 0.97 -25.57
N PHE A 298 -22.69 1.65 -24.90
CA PHE A 298 -22.69 3.12 -24.81
C PHE A 298 -21.58 3.70 -23.93
N LEU A 299 -21.14 2.95 -22.92
CA LEU A 299 -19.98 3.28 -22.09
C LEU A 299 -18.64 3.04 -22.83
N VAL A 300 -18.62 2.08 -23.77
CA VAL A 300 -17.42 1.79 -24.57
C VAL A 300 -17.15 2.89 -25.60
N GLU A 301 -18.15 3.54 -26.14
CA GLU A 301 -17.95 4.70 -27.05
C GLU A 301 -17.53 5.98 -26.31
N ARG A 302 -17.88 6.15 -25.02
CA ARG A 302 -17.34 7.21 -24.17
C ARG A 302 -15.98 6.86 -23.53
N GLY A 303 -15.54 5.63 -23.63
CA GLY A 303 -14.48 5.04 -22.81
C GLY A 303 -13.05 5.14 -23.36
N THR A 304 -12.81 5.75 -24.51
CA THR A 304 -11.47 5.88 -25.09
C THR A 304 -10.72 7.15 -24.67
N GLY A 305 -11.43 8.09 -24.04
CA GLY A 305 -10.83 9.35 -23.55
C GLY A 305 -10.01 9.14 -22.29
N GLU A 306 -9.00 9.99 -22.11
CA GLU A 306 -8.26 10.09 -20.87
C GLU A 306 -9.12 10.77 -19.80
N LEU A 307 -9.14 10.24 -18.59
CA LEU A 307 -9.84 10.86 -17.45
C LEU A 307 -9.38 12.31 -17.25
N TRP A 308 -8.09 12.55 -17.45
CA TRP A 308 -7.48 13.86 -17.31
C TRP A 308 -8.01 14.92 -18.28
N SER A 309 -8.50 14.52 -19.45
CA SER A 309 -9.12 15.45 -20.42
C SER A 309 -10.45 16.05 -19.92
N GLU A 310 -11.09 15.41 -18.94
CA GLU A 310 -12.29 15.94 -18.27
C GLU A 310 -11.96 16.97 -17.18
N MET A 311 -10.69 17.11 -16.80
CA MET A 311 -10.21 18.02 -15.78
C MET A 311 -9.60 19.27 -16.44
N GLN A 312 -9.83 20.42 -15.85
CA GLN A 312 -9.42 21.72 -16.36
C GLN A 312 -8.39 22.40 -15.45
N THR A 313 -7.62 23.32 -16.01
CA THR A 313 -6.78 24.22 -15.22
C THR A 313 -7.62 24.95 -14.15
N GLY A 314 -7.16 24.93 -12.92
CA GLY A 314 -7.89 25.45 -11.76
C GLY A 314 -8.71 24.40 -11.02
N ASP A 315 -8.98 23.23 -11.59
CA ASP A 315 -9.66 22.15 -10.88
C ASP A 315 -8.83 21.65 -9.70
N ARG A 316 -9.54 21.38 -8.60
CA ARG A 316 -8.98 20.90 -7.35
C ARG A 316 -9.41 19.46 -7.10
N TYR A 317 -8.49 18.65 -6.63
CA TYR A 317 -8.77 17.28 -6.27
C TYR A 317 -8.03 16.82 -5.01
N ILE A 318 -8.62 15.86 -4.34
CA ILE A 318 -8.02 15.15 -3.20
C ILE A 318 -7.59 13.77 -3.69
N VAL A 319 -6.41 13.33 -3.30
CA VAL A 319 -6.00 11.92 -3.32
C VAL A 319 -6.08 11.41 -1.89
N ALA A 320 -6.96 10.44 -1.67
CA ALA A 320 -7.10 9.75 -0.40
C ALA A 320 -6.50 8.35 -0.54
N ASP A 321 -5.28 8.18 -0.07
CA ASP A 321 -4.62 6.89 0.02
C ASP A 321 -5.10 6.18 1.29
N CYS A 322 -6.03 5.25 1.10
CA CYS A 322 -6.57 4.41 2.16
C CYS A 322 -5.79 3.09 2.20
N GLY A 323 -4.70 3.09 2.95
CA GLY A 323 -3.79 1.96 3.07
C GLY A 323 -4.20 0.92 4.12
N GLY A 324 -3.31 -0.05 4.33
CA GLY A 324 -3.49 -1.05 5.40
C GLY A 324 -3.32 -0.48 6.80
N GLY A 325 -2.35 0.41 7.00
CA GLY A 325 -2.03 1.01 8.29
C GLY A 325 -2.49 2.45 8.45
N THR A 326 -2.24 3.27 7.44
CA THR A 326 -2.51 4.71 7.44
C THR A 326 -3.53 5.09 6.39
N VAL A 327 -4.08 6.28 6.56
CA VAL A 327 -4.77 7.04 5.52
C VAL A 327 -4.02 8.35 5.35
N ASP A 328 -3.65 8.66 4.12
CA ASP A 328 -2.91 9.85 3.74
C ASP A 328 -3.70 10.66 2.72
N LEU A 329 -3.90 11.95 3.00
CA LEU A 329 -4.66 12.87 2.17
C LEU A 329 -3.74 13.96 1.61
N THR A 330 -3.76 14.14 0.29
CA THR A 330 -3.12 15.28 -0.38
C THR A 330 -4.13 16.04 -1.22
N VAL A 331 -3.94 17.34 -1.32
CA VAL A 331 -4.84 18.25 -2.05
C VAL A 331 -4.04 18.98 -3.11
N HIS A 332 -4.47 18.86 -4.34
CA HIS A 332 -3.77 19.44 -5.49
C HIS A 332 -4.70 20.31 -6.32
N GLN A 333 -4.14 21.30 -6.99
CA GLN A 333 -4.76 22.10 -8.04
C GLN A 333 -3.97 21.95 -9.33
N ILE A 334 -4.68 21.84 -10.43
CA ILE A 334 -4.09 21.77 -11.76
C ILE A 334 -3.73 23.19 -12.19
N GLU A 335 -2.44 23.47 -12.38
CA GLU A 335 -1.98 24.80 -12.85
C GLU A 335 -1.91 24.90 -14.37
N GLN A 336 -1.57 23.79 -15.05
CA GLN A 336 -1.50 23.74 -16.50
C GLN A 336 -2.04 22.41 -17.01
N PRO A 337 -2.67 22.38 -18.20
CA PRO A 337 -3.19 21.14 -18.80
C PRO A 337 -2.14 20.04 -18.99
N GLN A 338 -0.87 20.43 -19.14
CA GLN A 338 0.27 19.53 -19.33
C GLN A 338 0.82 18.93 -18.03
N GLY A 339 0.21 19.25 -16.87
CA GLY A 339 0.45 18.48 -15.69
C GLY A 339 1.26 19.12 -14.57
N THR A 340 1.41 20.44 -14.52
CA THR A 340 1.97 21.10 -13.33
C THR A 340 0.92 21.10 -12.23
N LEU A 341 1.29 20.60 -11.05
CA LEU A 341 0.42 20.51 -9.90
C LEU A 341 0.89 21.45 -8.81
N LYS A 342 -0.05 22.13 -8.19
CA LYS A 342 0.17 22.91 -6.98
C LYS A 342 -0.43 22.18 -5.80
N GLU A 343 0.39 21.89 -4.79
CA GLU A 343 -0.13 21.45 -3.49
C GLU A 343 -0.85 22.60 -2.80
N LEU A 344 -2.12 22.41 -2.45
CA LEU A 344 -2.94 23.45 -1.83
C LEU A 344 -2.93 23.39 -0.31
N TYR A 345 -2.73 22.24 0.25
CA TYR A 345 -2.78 22.01 1.68
C TYR A 345 -1.73 20.98 2.09
N LYS A 346 -1.14 21.18 3.26
CA LYS A 346 -0.18 20.21 3.82
C LYS A 346 -0.80 18.82 3.89
N VAL A 347 0.01 17.81 3.66
CA VAL A 347 -0.41 16.41 3.85
C VAL A 347 -1.06 16.22 5.21
N SER A 348 -2.21 15.57 5.22
CA SER A 348 -2.94 15.22 6.45
C SER A 348 -3.31 13.73 6.40
N GLY A 349 -3.60 13.15 7.56
CA GLY A 349 -3.92 11.72 7.65
C GLY A 349 -3.73 11.19 9.04
N GLY A 350 -3.73 9.85 9.16
CA GLY A 350 -3.57 9.21 10.45
C GLY A 350 -3.60 7.68 10.37
N PRO A 351 -3.50 6.99 11.52
CA PRO A 351 -3.48 5.53 11.60
C PRO A 351 -4.89 4.91 11.47
N TYR A 352 -5.61 5.26 10.41
CA TYR A 352 -7.01 4.84 10.18
C TYR A 352 -7.12 3.78 9.08
N GLY A 353 -6.06 3.02 8.82
CA GLY A 353 -6.03 1.98 7.79
C GLY A 353 -6.83 0.73 8.14
N ALA A 354 -6.84 -0.24 7.22
CA ALA A 354 -7.60 -1.48 7.33
C ALA A 354 -7.27 -2.32 8.58
N VAL A 355 -6.09 -2.14 9.18
CA VAL A 355 -5.68 -2.78 10.46
C VAL A 355 -6.61 -2.38 11.60
N GLY A 356 -7.25 -1.21 11.54
CA GLY A 356 -8.25 -0.81 12.55
C GLY A 356 -9.43 -1.79 12.64
N VAL A 357 -9.81 -2.43 11.54
CA VAL A 357 -10.84 -3.48 11.52
C VAL A 357 -10.34 -4.75 12.21
N ASP A 358 -9.05 -5.09 12.05
CA ASP A 358 -8.43 -6.25 12.71
C ASP A 358 -8.37 -6.03 14.24
N LEU A 359 -8.01 -4.81 14.66
CA LEU A 359 -8.02 -4.43 16.09
C LEU A 359 -9.43 -4.47 16.69
N ALA A 360 -10.44 -4.04 15.93
CA ALA A 360 -11.85 -4.16 16.37
C ALA A 360 -12.27 -5.62 16.53
N PHE A 361 -11.81 -6.51 15.64
CA PHE A 361 -12.06 -7.96 15.77
C PHE A 361 -11.36 -8.53 17.00
N GLU A 362 -10.11 -8.18 17.25
CA GLU A 362 -9.38 -8.59 18.46
C GLU A 362 -10.10 -8.10 19.73
N ALA A 363 -10.51 -6.83 19.77
CA ALA A 363 -11.27 -6.28 20.89
C ALA A 363 -12.60 -7.02 21.11
N MET A 364 -13.26 -7.45 20.04
CA MET A 364 -14.46 -8.30 20.13
C MET A 364 -14.13 -9.66 20.74
N LEU A 365 -13.03 -10.30 20.35
CA LEU A 365 -12.57 -11.56 20.96
C LEU A 365 -12.25 -11.39 22.45
N CYS A 366 -11.58 -10.29 22.83
CA CYS A 366 -11.29 -9.96 24.24
C CYS A 366 -12.60 -9.80 25.06
N LYS A 367 -13.63 -9.17 24.51
CA LYS A 367 -14.94 -9.06 25.17
C LYS A 367 -15.64 -10.41 25.37
N ILE A 368 -15.47 -11.35 24.44
CA ILE A 368 -16.12 -12.68 24.50
C ILE A 368 -15.36 -13.63 25.43
N PHE A 369 -14.03 -13.69 25.28
CA PHE A 369 -13.18 -14.73 25.89
C PHE A 369 -12.38 -14.24 27.09
N GLY A 370 -12.24 -12.92 27.25
CA GLY A 370 -11.39 -12.27 28.25
C GLY A 370 -10.03 -11.87 27.69
N GLU A 371 -9.58 -10.69 28.05
CA GLU A 371 -8.29 -10.12 27.61
C GLU A 371 -7.11 -10.99 28.08
N ASP A 372 -7.12 -11.40 29.35
CA ASP A 372 -6.10 -12.29 29.95
C ASP A 372 -5.97 -13.64 29.20
N PHE A 373 -7.09 -14.18 28.72
CA PHE A 373 -7.07 -15.39 27.90
C PHE A 373 -6.42 -15.12 26.53
N ILE A 374 -6.84 -14.06 25.86
CA ILE A 374 -6.31 -13.72 24.51
C ILE A 374 -4.80 -13.47 24.59
N GLU A 375 -4.32 -12.71 25.57
CA GLU A 375 -2.88 -12.49 25.79
C GLU A 375 -2.14 -13.81 26.07
N SER A 376 -2.69 -14.65 26.96
CA SER A 376 -2.11 -15.97 27.25
C SER A 376 -2.07 -16.88 26.02
N PHE A 377 -3.12 -16.83 25.18
CA PHE A 377 -3.18 -17.61 23.94
C PHE A 377 -2.14 -17.12 22.93
N LYS A 378 -2.01 -15.81 22.72
CA LYS A 378 -0.98 -15.22 21.85
C LYS A 378 0.42 -15.67 22.28
N ALA A 379 0.73 -15.58 23.56
CA ALA A 379 2.04 -15.92 24.09
C ALA A 379 2.36 -17.42 23.96
N LYS A 380 1.38 -18.31 24.17
CA LYS A 380 1.59 -19.76 24.20
C LYS A 380 1.33 -20.46 22.87
N ARG A 381 0.58 -19.85 21.97
CA ARG A 381 0.19 -20.40 20.66
C ARG A 381 0.28 -19.34 19.57
N PRO A 382 1.47 -18.74 19.37
CA PRO A 382 1.62 -17.60 18.44
C PRO A 382 1.26 -17.94 17.00
N ALA A 383 1.64 -19.12 16.47
CA ALA A 383 1.27 -19.55 15.13
C ALA A 383 -0.26 -19.67 14.96
N ALA A 384 -0.95 -20.28 15.92
CA ALA A 384 -2.40 -20.41 15.85
C ALA A 384 -3.12 -19.04 15.97
N TRP A 385 -2.54 -18.07 16.65
CA TRP A 385 -3.04 -16.70 16.63
C TRP A 385 -2.92 -16.08 15.23
N VAL A 386 -1.78 -16.27 14.56
CA VAL A 386 -1.56 -15.82 13.18
C VAL A 386 -2.58 -16.46 12.24
N ASP A 387 -2.84 -17.76 12.35
CA ASP A 387 -3.85 -18.47 11.56
C ASP A 387 -5.25 -17.86 11.73
N LEU A 388 -5.63 -17.55 12.96
CA LEU A 388 -6.91 -16.91 13.24
C LEU A 388 -7.01 -15.53 12.58
N THR A 389 -5.93 -14.75 12.62
CA THR A 389 -5.91 -13.42 11.98
C THR A 389 -5.97 -13.52 10.45
N ILE A 390 -5.31 -14.52 9.84
CA ILE A 390 -5.39 -14.81 8.41
C ILE A 390 -6.82 -15.23 8.01
N ALA A 391 -7.45 -16.11 8.81
CA ALA A 391 -8.82 -16.52 8.57
C ALA A 391 -9.80 -15.33 8.63
N PHE A 392 -9.60 -14.40 9.56
CA PHE A 392 -10.38 -13.17 9.63
C PHE A 392 -10.12 -12.26 8.43
N GLU A 393 -8.86 -12.02 8.06
CA GLU A 393 -8.46 -11.19 6.90
C GLU A 393 -9.15 -11.66 5.62
N ALA A 394 -9.18 -12.97 5.36
CA ALA A 394 -9.85 -13.54 4.20
C ALA A 394 -11.37 -13.22 4.18
N ARG A 395 -12.03 -13.21 5.33
CA ARG A 395 -13.45 -12.85 5.44
C ARG A 395 -13.69 -11.35 5.40
N LYS A 396 -12.82 -10.56 6.02
CA LYS A 396 -12.84 -9.10 5.97
C LYS A 396 -12.85 -8.59 4.53
N ARG A 397 -12.00 -9.13 3.66
CA ARG A 397 -11.93 -8.78 2.23
C ARG A 397 -13.21 -9.08 1.45
N THR A 398 -14.00 -10.05 1.89
CA THR A 398 -15.28 -10.42 1.24
C THR A 398 -16.50 -9.71 1.82
N ALA A 399 -16.33 -8.83 2.80
CA ALA A 399 -17.42 -8.09 3.41
C ALA A 399 -18.03 -7.07 2.43
N THR A 400 -19.37 -7.05 2.35
CA THR A 400 -20.11 -6.11 1.50
C THR A 400 -21.29 -5.51 2.26
N PRO A 401 -21.67 -4.25 2.01
CA PRO A 401 -22.71 -3.54 2.77
C PRO A 401 -24.11 -4.15 2.66
N GLY A 402 -24.40 -4.86 1.58
CA GLY A 402 -25.73 -5.45 1.32
C GLY A 402 -25.82 -6.96 1.60
N ARG A 403 -24.82 -7.53 2.28
CA ARG A 403 -24.79 -8.96 2.55
C ARG A 403 -25.84 -9.33 3.59
N SER A 404 -26.67 -10.34 3.31
CA SER A 404 -27.67 -10.90 4.24
C SER A 404 -27.13 -12.10 5.02
N ASN A 405 -26.13 -12.81 4.50
CA ASN A 405 -25.60 -14.03 5.09
C ASN A 405 -24.44 -13.75 6.04
N ALA A 406 -24.41 -14.47 7.17
CA ALA A 406 -23.29 -14.42 8.12
C ALA A 406 -21.96 -14.84 7.48
N LEU A 407 -20.87 -14.28 7.96
CA LEU A 407 -19.50 -14.66 7.63
C LEU A 407 -18.98 -15.67 8.67
N ASN A 408 -18.45 -16.78 8.20
CA ASN A 408 -17.90 -17.83 9.06
C ASN A 408 -16.38 -17.69 9.16
N ILE A 409 -15.87 -17.63 10.38
CA ILE A 409 -14.43 -17.59 10.69
C ILE A 409 -14.09 -18.87 11.42
N SER A 410 -13.18 -19.66 10.88
CA SER A 410 -12.70 -20.88 11.52
C SER A 410 -11.84 -20.51 12.74
N LEU A 411 -12.17 -21.07 13.91
CA LEU A 411 -11.27 -21.01 15.06
C LEU A 411 -10.28 -22.17 14.98
N PRO A 412 -8.98 -21.93 15.19
CA PRO A 412 -8.01 -23.02 15.31
C PRO A 412 -8.42 -24.00 16.40
N PHE A 413 -8.23 -25.30 16.17
CA PHE A 413 -8.54 -26.31 17.18
C PHE A 413 -7.81 -26.05 18.51
N SER A 414 -6.54 -25.60 18.42
CA SER A 414 -5.74 -25.21 19.57
C SER A 414 -6.36 -24.07 20.39
N PHE A 415 -7.10 -23.13 19.76
CA PHE A 415 -7.84 -22.08 20.47
C PHE A 415 -8.97 -22.67 21.29
N ILE A 416 -9.76 -23.58 20.70
CA ILE A 416 -10.91 -24.20 21.34
C ILE A 416 -10.48 -25.04 22.54
N ASP A 417 -9.44 -25.88 22.34
CA ASP A 417 -8.91 -26.77 23.38
C ASP A 417 -8.23 -25.96 24.50
N PHE A 418 -7.39 -24.97 24.15
CA PHE A 418 -6.73 -24.11 25.13
C PHE A 418 -7.74 -23.30 25.95
N TYR A 419 -8.82 -22.78 25.34
CA TYR A 419 -9.88 -22.08 26.04
C TYR A 419 -10.59 -22.99 27.06
N LYS A 420 -10.93 -24.21 26.63
CA LYS A 420 -11.57 -25.20 27.52
C LYS A 420 -10.70 -25.54 28.74
N ARG A 421 -9.39 -25.71 28.54
CA ARG A 421 -8.43 -25.97 29.65
C ARG A 421 -8.24 -24.75 30.54
N TYR A 422 -8.18 -23.57 29.96
CA TYR A 422 -7.91 -22.33 30.68
C TYR A 422 -9.09 -21.86 31.53
N ARG A 423 -10.32 -21.94 30.98
CA ARG A 423 -11.55 -21.44 31.62
C ARG A 423 -12.46 -22.52 32.19
N GLY A 424 -12.20 -23.79 31.94
CA GLY A 424 -13.07 -24.89 32.37
C GLY A 424 -14.46 -24.92 31.69
N GLN A 425 -14.64 -24.13 30.59
CA GLN A 425 -15.92 -24.06 29.88
C GLN A 425 -15.70 -24.07 28.35
N SER A 426 -16.74 -24.41 27.58
CA SER A 426 -16.65 -24.42 26.13
C SER A 426 -16.72 -23.00 25.53
N VAL A 427 -16.19 -22.82 24.32
CA VAL A 427 -16.33 -21.61 23.49
C VAL A 427 -17.80 -21.23 23.31
N GLU A 428 -18.67 -22.21 23.08
CA GLU A 428 -20.13 -21.99 22.97
C GLU A 428 -20.74 -21.39 24.25
N THR A 429 -20.31 -21.88 25.40
CA THR A 429 -20.77 -21.35 26.70
C THR A 429 -20.30 -19.91 26.89
N ALA A 430 -19.05 -19.58 26.49
CA ALA A 430 -18.55 -18.22 26.54
C ALA A 430 -19.37 -17.26 25.66
N LEU A 431 -19.66 -17.66 24.44
CA LEU A 431 -20.49 -16.88 23.53
C LEU A 431 -21.90 -16.63 24.06
N ARG A 432 -22.53 -17.63 24.65
CA ARG A 432 -23.84 -17.44 25.27
C ARG A 432 -23.80 -16.46 26.46
N LYS A 433 -22.74 -16.53 27.28
CA LYS A 433 -22.55 -15.64 28.44
C LYS A 433 -22.21 -14.21 28.07
N SER A 434 -21.57 -13.99 26.91
CA SER A 434 -21.15 -12.66 26.46
C SER A 434 -22.33 -11.76 26.06
N ASN A 435 -23.54 -12.31 25.92
CA ASN A 435 -24.75 -11.62 25.44
C ASN A 435 -24.59 -10.92 24.08
N MET A 436 -23.56 -11.30 23.31
CA MET A 436 -23.32 -10.74 21.97
C MET A 436 -24.13 -11.50 20.91
N ASN A 437 -25.35 -11.05 20.66
CA ASN A 437 -26.29 -11.70 19.72
C ASN A 437 -25.79 -11.66 18.25
N ILE A 438 -24.82 -10.81 17.95
CA ILE A 438 -24.24 -10.63 16.61
C ILE A 438 -23.17 -11.67 16.26
N VAL A 439 -22.72 -12.48 17.25
CA VAL A 439 -21.75 -13.56 17.04
C VAL A 439 -22.37 -14.87 17.51
N LYS A 440 -22.40 -15.88 16.64
CA LYS A 440 -22.97 -17.19 16.93
C LYS A 440 -21.95 -18.29 16.78
N TRP A 441 -22.12 -19.38 17.48
CA TRP A 441 -21.32 -20.58 17.37
C TRP A 441 -21.88 -21.54 16.32
N SER A 442 -20.98 -22.13 15.53
CA SER A 442 -21.28 -23.27 14.66
C SER A 442 -20.66 -24.54 15.24
N SER A 443 -21.39 -25.65 15.22
CA SER A 443 -20.89 -26.97 15.64
C SER A 443 -19.64 -27.43 14.87
N GLN A 444 -19.33 -26.79 13.74
CA GLN A 444 -18.13 -27.03 12.93
C GLN A 444 -16.89 -26.26 13.40
N GLY A 445 -16.91 -25.68 14.60
CA GLY A 445 -15.75 -24.92 15.13
C GLY A 445 -15.59 -23.52 14.54
N MET A 446 -16.69 -22.89 14.12
CA MET A 446 -16.65 -21.57 13.48
C MET A 446 -17.39 -20.52 14.29
N LEU A 447 -16.83 -19.31 14.33
CA LEU A 447 -17.55 -18.09 14.69
C LEU A 447 -18.35 -17.61 13.47
N ARG A 448 -19.65 -17.44 13.65
CA ARG A 448 -20.55 -16.89 12.63
C ARG A 448 -20.87 -15.44 12.98
N LEU A 449 -20.23 -14.52 12.28
CA LEU A 449 -20.49 -13.09 12.42
C LEU A 449 -21.67 -12.69 11.54
N THR A 450 -22.69 -12.08 12.15
CA THR A 450 -23.81 -11.52 11.39
C THR A 450 -23.35 -10.33 10.54
N PRO A 451 -24.16 -9.89 9.56
CA PRO A 451 -23.86 -8.67 8.80
C PRO A 451 -23.67 -7.46 9.71
N GLU A 452 -24.46 -7.35 10.78
CA GLU A 452 -24.36 -6.27 11.78
C GLU A 452 -23.00 -6.30 12.50
N ALA A 453 -22.53 -7.50 12.90
CA ALA A 453 -21.21 -7.66 13.51
C ALA A 453 -20.10 -7.16 12.57
N MET A 454 -20.16 -7.53 11.29
CA MET A 454 -19.19 -7.04 10.32
C MET A 454 -19.25 -5.53 10.15
N ASN A 455 -20.46 -4.94 10.09
CA ASN A 455 -20.63 -3.50 10.03
C ASN A 455 -20.01 -2.81 11.26
N GLU A 456 -20.25 -3.32 12.47
CA GLU A 456 -19.68 -2.77 13.70
C GLU A 456 -18.15 -2.83 13.73
N LEU A 457 -17.54 -3.86 13.14
CA LEU A 457 -16.06 -3.95 13.04
C LEU A 457 -15.46 -2.90 12.10
N PHE A 458 -16.14 -2.59 10.99
CA PHE A 458 -15.67 -1.59 10.02
C PHE A 458 -15.96 -0.15 10.43
N GLN A 459 -17.07 0.07 11.14
CA GLN A 459 -17.63 1.39 11.42
C GLN A 459 -16.63 2.39 12.03
N PRO A 460 -15.84 2.05 13.09
CA PRO A 460 -14.94 3.00 13.71
C PRO A 460 -13.86 3.50 12.74
N THR A 461 -13.27 2.58 11.97
CA THR A 461 -12.23 2.91 10.99
C THR A 461 -12.78 3.76 9.85
N ILE A 462 -13.91 3.36 9.28
CA ILE A 462 -14.54 4.09 8.16
C ILE A 462 -14.99 5.47 8.61
N ASN A 463 -15.60 5.60 9.79
CA ASN A 463 -16.04 6.90 10.31
C ASN A 463 -14.87 7.87 10.48
N ASN A 464 -13.73 7.40 10.97
CA ASN A 464 -12.54 8.22 11.10
C ASN A 464 -12.04 8.71 9.73
N ILE A 465 -12.05 7.84 8.72
CA ILE A 465 -11.65 8.21 7.35
C ILE A 465 -12.59 9.29 6.80
N ILE A 466 -13.89 9.03 6.82
CA ILE A 466 -14.90 9.94 6.26
C ILE A 466 -14.84 11.29 6.98
N LYS A 467 -14.85 11.28 8.31
CA LYS A 467 -14.75 12.49 9.13
C LYS A 467 -13.50 13.31 8.78
N HIS A 468 -12.36 12.65 8.60
CA HIS A 468 -11.11 13.33 8.27
C HIS A 468 -11.15 13.98 6.87
N ILE A 469 -11.78 13.32 5.89
CA ILE A 469 -11.99 13.89 4.55
C ILE A 469 -12.97 15.07 4.62
N GLU A 470 -14.08 14.96 5.35
CA GLU A 470 -15.05 16.05 5.54
C GLU A 470 -14.41 17.28 6.21
N GLU A 471 -13.65 17.06 7.29
CA GLU A 471 -12.91 18.13 7.97
C GLU A 471 -11.89 18.82 7.06
N LEU A 472 -11.22 18.05 6.19
CA LEU A 472 -10.31 18.59 5.20
C LEU A 472 -11.05 19.45 4.16
N MET A 473 -12.19 18.96 3.65
CA MET A 473 -12.99 19.69 2.64
C MET A 473 -13.60 20.99 3.17
N GLN A 474 -13.78 21.11 4.49
CA GLN A 474 -14.25 22.35 5.13
C GLN A 474 -13.17 23.44 5.23
N ARG A 475 -11.90 23.12 5.00
CA ARG A 475 -10.81 24.11 5.03
C ARG A 475 -10.94 25.09 3.88
N GLN A 476 -10.68 26.37 4.16
CA GLN A 476 -10.81 27.46 3.18
C GLN A 476 -9.90 27.21 1.95
N GLU A 477 -8.68 26.70 2.18
CA GLU A 477 -7.70 26.42 1.13
C GLU A 477 -8.14 25.27 0.22
N VAL A 478 -8.99 24.37 0.73
CA VAL A 478 -9.45 23.15 0.06
C VAL A 478 -10.82 23.31 -0.61
N GLN A 479 -11.54 24.41 -0.32
CA GLN A 479 -12.85 24.65 -0.91
C GLN A 479 -12.84 24.58 -2.44
N GLY A 480 -13.92 24.04 -3.02
CA GLY A 480 -14.08 23.89 -4.47
C GLY A 480 -13.40 22.63 -5.05
N VAL A 481 -13.06 21.67 -4.22
CA VAL A 481 -12.62 20.33 -4.66
C VAL A 481 -13.74 19.69 -5.47
N ARG A 482 -13.42 19.27 -6.71
CA ARG A 482 -14.36 18.62 -7.64
C ARG A 482 -14.21 17.10 -7.68
N PHE A 483 -13.01 16.60 -7.41
CA PHE A 483 -12.70 15.18 -7.54
C PHE A 483 -12.03 14.65 -6.28
N LEU A 484 -12.41 13.44 -5.89
CA LEU A 484 -11.78 12.64 -4.85
C LEU A 484 -11.32 11.32 -5.45
N PHE A 485 -10.02 11.11 -5.50
CA PHE A 485 -9.44 9.82 -5.88
C PHE A 485 -9.26 8.96 -4.63
N LEU A 486 -10.00 7.86 -4.54
CA LEU A 486 -9.79 6.85 -3.51
C LEU A 486 -8.79 5.82 -4.04
N VAL A 487 -7.64 5.71 -3.40
CA VAL A 487 -6.55 4.79 -3.75
C VAL A 487 -6.08 3.99 -2.54
N GLY A 488 -5.13 3.08 -2.73
CA GLY A 488 -4.65 2.20 -1.65
C GLY A 488 -5.49 0.95 -1.47
N GLY A 489 -4.92 -0.06 -0.79
CA GLY A 489 -5.53 -1.39 -0.69
C GLY A 489 -6.87 -1.43 0.06
N PHE A 490 -7.11 -0.52 1.02
CA PHE A 490 -8.39 -0.48 1.73
C PHE A 490 -9.51 0.15 0.89
N ALA A 491 -9.17 0.96 -0.11
CA ALA A 491 -10.15 1.50 -1.06
C ALA A 491 -10.78 0.41 -1.97
N GLU A 492 -10.22 -0.82 -2.01
CA GLU A 492 -10.86 -1.99 -2.62
C GLU A 492 -12.14 -2.41 -1.87
N SER A 493 -12.25 -2.08 -0.58
CA SER A 493 -13.36 -2.52 0.26
C SER A 493 -14.69 -1.90 -0.16
N PRO A 494 -15.71 -2.72 -0.54
CA PRO A 494 -17.04 -2.19 -0.82
C PRO A 494 -17.69 -1.47 0.38
N MET A 495 -17.25 -1.79 1.61
CA MET A 495 -17.69 -1.13 2.83
C MET A 495 -17.27 0.35 2.84
N LEU A 496 -15.98 0.62 2.55
CA LEU A 496 -15.46 1.98 2.47
C LEU A 496 -16.04 2.74 1.27
N GLN A 497 -16.11 2.09 0.10
CA GLN A 497 -16.67 2.68 -1.12
C GLN A 497 -18.10 3.16 -0.91
N ARG A 498 -18.95 2.34 -0.27
CA ARG A 498 -20.34 2.70 0.01
C ARG A 498 -20.45 3.86 1.00
N ALA A 499 -19.64 3.84 2.05
CA ALA A 499 -19.62 4.91 3.04
C ALA A 499 -19.17 6.24 2.41
N ALA A 500 -18.11 6.23 1.60
CA ALA A 500 -17.64 7.39 0.87
C ALA A 500 -18.71 7.92 -0.09
N GLN A 501 -19.37 7.05 -0.85
CA GLN A 501 -20.47 7.42 -1.74
C GLN A 501 -21.62 8.12 -1.00
N ASN A 502 -22.02 7.56 0.14
CA ASN A 502 -23.13 8.09 0.93
C ASN A 502 -22.80 9.47 1.54
N ALA A 503 -21.59 9.64 2.07
CA ALA A 503 -21.20 10.87 2.76
C ALA A 503 -20.73 11.99 1.80
N LEU A 504 -19.92 11.63 0.80
CA LEU A 504 -19.18 12.58 -0.02
C LEU A 504 -19.67 12.69 -1.47
N GLY A 505 -20.51 11.73 -1.94
CA GLY A 505 -20.89 11.63 -3.36
C GLY A 505 -21.72 12.80 -3.89
N GLN A 506 -22.32 13.62 -3.03
CA GLN A 506 -23.00 14.85 -3.41
C GLN A 506 -22.07 16.08 -3.40
N MET A 507 -20.91 15.98 -2.74
CA MET A 507 -19.97 17.08 -2.57
C MET A 507 -18.91 17.09 -3.67
N CYS A 508 -18.48 15.93 -4.12
CA CYS A 508 -17.45 15.76 -5.14
C CYS A 508 -17.64 14.46 -5.93
N ARG A 509 -17.01 14.39 -7.08
CA ARG A 509 -16.97 13.17 -7.91
C ARG A 509 -15.93 12.21 -7.33
N ILE A 510 -16.34 10.99 -6.98
CA ILE A 510 -15.48 9.98 -6.35
C ILE A 510 -15.02 8.99 -7.41
N ILE A 511 -13.73 8.91 -7.61
CA ILE A 511 -13.08 8.09 -8.64
C ILE A 511 -12.18 7.06 -7.98
N ILE A 512 -12.32 5.79 -8.40
CA ILE A 512 -11.52 4.68 -7.93
C ILE A 512 -10.87 4.01 -9.15
N PRO A 513 -9.53 3.93 -9.23
CA PRO A 513 -8.85 3.12 -10.24
C PRO A 513 -9.30 1.66 -10.17
N GLN A 514 -9.40 0.95 -11.30
CA GLN A 514 -9.79 -0.46 -11.30
C GLN A 514 -8.77 -1.34 -10.56
N ASP A 515 -7.49 -1.00 -10.71
CA ASP A 515 -6.36 -1.64 -10.04
C ASP A 515 -5.87 -0.82 -8.83
N VAL A 516 -6.82 -0.41 -8.00
CA VAL A 516 -6.62 0.56 -6.91
C VAL A 516 -5.49 0.19 -5.96
N GLY A 517 -5.30 -1.09 -5.65
CA GLY A 517 -4.21 -1.58 -4.80
C GLY A 517 -2.81 -1.45 -5.43
N LEU A 518 -2.72 -1.18 -6.74
CA LEU A 518 -1.46 -1.07 -7.49
C LEU A 518 -1.14 0.35 -7.95
N THR A 519 -2.07 1.28 -7.72
CA THR A 519 -1.98 2.67 -8.17
C THR A 519 -0.70 3.35 -7.70
N ILE A 520 -0.36 3.17 -6.42
CA ILE A 520 0.84 3.70 -5.79
C ILE A 520 2.09 3.12 -6.44
N LEU A 521 2.13 1.81 -6.57
CA LEU A 521 3.29 1.10 -7.13
C LEU A 521 3.58 1.51 -8.57
N LYS A 522 2.55 1.56 -9.41
CA LYS A 522 2.69 2.01 -10.80
C LYS A 522 3.09 3.49 -10.88
N GLY A 523 2.53 4.33 -10.03
CA GLY A 523 2.90 5.73 -9.91
C GLY A 523 4.34 5.94 -9.46
N ALA A 524 4.84 5.08 -8.56
CA ALA A 524 6.23 5.12 -8.11
C ALA A 524 7.22 4.77 -9.24
N VAL A 525 6.87 3.84 -10.13
CA VAL A 525 7.67 3.57 -11.35
C VAL A 525 7.72 4.82 -12.24
N LEU A 526 6.57 5.45 -12.49
CA LEU A 526 6.49 6.67 -13.31
C LEU A 526 7.28 7.83 -12.69
N PHE A 527 7.23 7.98 -11.36
CA PHE A 527 8.03 8.95 -10.62
C PHE A 527 9.53 8.67 -10.76
N GLY A 528 9.94 7.41 -10.73
CA GLY A 528 11.33 7.03 -10.93
C GLY A 528 11.84 7.31 -12.36
N LEU A 529 10.97 7.18 -13.36
CA LEU A 529 11.29 7.52 -14.75
C LEU A 529 11.44 9.03 -14.96
N ASP A 530 10.54 9.83 -14.37
CA ASP A 530 10.57 11.30 -14.43
C ASP A 530 10.20 11.91 -13.07
N PRO A 531 11.17 12.16 -12.19
CA PRO A 531 10.91 12.81 -10.89
C PRO A 531 10.45 14.27 -11.01
N THR A 532 10.59 14.91 -12.18
CA THR A 532 10.24 16.33 -12.39
C THR A 532 8.74 16.57 -12.58
N VAL A 533 7.94 15.52 -12.66
CA VAL A 533 6.48 15.60 -12.83
C VAL A 533 5.79 16.37 -11.71
N VAL A 534 6.34 16.37 -10.49
CA VAL A 534 5.83 17.15 -9.35
C VAL A 534 6.75 18.34 -9.13
N ARG A 535 6.32 19.53 -9.52
CA ARG A 535 7.20 20.73 -9.55
C ARG A 535 6.96 21.77 -8.45
N VAL A 536 5.83 21.74 -7.74
CA VAL A 536 5.50 22.83 -6.80
C VAL A 536 5.12 22.31 -5.44
N TYR A 537 5.96 22.56 -4.48
CA TYR A 537 5.69 22.35 -3.06
C TYR A 537 5.53 23.70 -2.36
N THR A 538 4.35 23.96 -1.80
CA THR A 538 4.07 25.24 -1.10
C THR A 538 4.55 25.27 0.35
N HIS A 539 4.98 24.13 0.91
CA HIS A 539 5.47 24.05 2.28
C HIS A 539 6.96 23.70 2.38
N ARG A 540 7.70 24.53 3.12
CA ARG A 540 9.17 24.41 3.38
C ARG A 540 9.62 23.03 3.92
N GLN A 541 8.72 22.15 4.33
CA GLN A 541 9.07 20.82 4.85
C GLN A 541 9.25 19.74 3.77
N THR A 542 8.81 20.01 2.53
CA THR A 542 8.87 19.04 1.42
C THR A 542 10.06 19.26 0.47
N LEU A 543 10.80 20.35 0.64
CA LEU A 543 11.90 20.78 -0.24
C LEU A 543 13.09 19.79 -0.36
N TRP A 544 13.13 18.76 0.49
CA TRP A 544 14.24 17.78 0.52
C TRP A 544 14.07 16.57 -0.39
N CYS A 545 12.91 16.37 -1.00
CA CYS A 545 12.73 15.27 -1.95
C CYS A 545 13.23 15.57 -3.37
N VAL A 546 13.36 16.85 -3.73
CA VAL A 546 13.78 17.27 -5.09
C VAL A 546 15.22 17.79 -5.12
N CYS A 547 15.81 18.17 -3.98
CA CYS A 547 17.14 18.81 -3.95
C CYS A 547 18.35 17.88 -3.99
N VAL A 548 18.20 16.57 -4.26
CA VAL A 548 19.36 15.67 -4.45
C VAL A 548 19.82 15.62 -5.91
N VAL A 549 19.17 16.36 -6.82
CA VAL A 549 19.54 16.41 -8.25
C VAL A 549 20.30 17.70 -8.62
N ALA A 550 20.56 18.61 -7.67
CA ALA A 550 21.24 19.87 -7.97
C ALA A 550 22.28 20.24 -6.90
N LEU A 551 23.27 19.38 -6.66
CA LEU A 551 24.60 19.74 -6.13
C LEU A 551 25.63 18.79 -6.71
#